data_8da1b8116b88bde78fecf09dda497894
#
_entry.id   8da1b8116b88bde78fecf09dda497894
#
_cell.length_a   1.000
_cell.length_b   1.000
_cell.length_c   1.000
_cell.angle_alpha   90.00
_cell.angle_beta   90.00
_cell.angle_gamma   90.00
#
_symmetry.space_group_name_H-M   'P 1'
#
loop_
_entity.id
_entity.type
_entity.pdbx_description
1 polymer ?
#
loop_
_entity_poly.entity_id
_entity_poly.type
_entity_poly.pdbx_seq_one_letter_code
_entity_poly.pdbx_strand_id
1 'polypeptide(L)'
;TGANTKSNSEGRVFGRESQLYVQGGFGKLGFGRFGTLSSGAGSYQILTGWAIGTGFGLSSWTSKIGTSFSRVDNGVAYQTPSFNGLQLSAMYSNGTKGDDEKWSKNNHYYGIGAKYEANAIKSSLIFEAVDNKDTAGTEKKKTQYAINFGFEYNLGTVTPMFAYQWAHQDEGKKTNMFGLSAKVAVGGGDALVGARYLFGDDDAPTATDDKVRSWNIGAAYIYPLSKRTALKAYAGYADSSKAWKETEDVVYNGYQLYVGMRHSF
;
A
#
# COMPACT_ATOMS: atom_id res chain seq x y z
N THR A 1 -1.03 -22.63 -2.60
CA THR A 1 -1.47 -21.54 -3.43
C THR A 1 -0.89 -21.78 -4.80
N GLY A 2 -1.73 -22.33 -5.70
CA GLY A 2 -1.39 -22.45 -7.09
C GLY A 2 -0.97 -21.08 -7.59
N ALA A 3 0.33 -20.91 -7.70
CA ALA A 3 0.87 -19.71 -8.21
C ALA A 3 0.34 -19.57 -9.63
N ASN A 4 -0.61 -18.67 -9.81
CA ASN A 4 -0.75 -18.08 -11.11
C ASN A 4 0.48 -17.21 -11.30
N THR A 5 1.58 -17.90 -11.64
CA THR A 5 2.92 -17.33 -11.74
C THR A 5 3.03 -16.30 -12.86
N LYS A 6 2.03 -16.22 -13.73
CA LYS A 6 2.04 -15.32 -14.89
C LYS A 6 1.51 -13.92 -14.64
N SER A 7 0.70 -13.69 -13.61
CA SER A 7 0.05 -12.37 -13.45
C SER A 7 0.74 -11.40 -12.49
N ASN A 8 1.60 -11.88 -11.58
CA ASN A 8 2.21 -11.02 -10.56
C ASN A 8 3.74 -11.07 -10.52
N SER A 9 4.36 -11.84 -11.38
CA SER A 9 5.80 -12.10 -11.30
C SER A 9 6.50 -12.09 -12.65
N GLU A 10 5.84 -11.71 -13.73
CA GLU A 10 6.45 -11.67 -15.08
C GLU A 10 7.27 -12.95 -15.39
N GLY A 11 6.79 -14.11 -14.95
CA GLY A 11 7.51 -15.38 -15.08
C GLY A 11 8.56 -15.69 -14.01
N ARG A 12 8.70 -14.84 -12.99
CA ARG A 12 9.68 -15.04 -11.89
C ARG A 12 9.17 -16.04 -10.86
N VAL A 13 10.01 -16.99 -10.47
CA VAL A 13 9.67 -18.04 -9.48
C VAL A 13 9.39 -17.45 -8.09
N PHE A 14 10.08 -16.38 -7.69
CA PHE A 14 9.93 -15.70 -6.40
C PHE A 14 9.51 -14.23 -6.57
N GLY A 15 8.48 -13.99 -7.38
CA GLY A 15 8.07 -12.65 -7.77
C GLY A 15 7.50 -11.75 -6.67
N ARG A 16 7.14 -12.29 -5.49
CA ARG A 16 6.64 -11.49 -4.37
C ARG A 16 7.77 -10.97 -3.50
N GLU A 17 8.50 -11.85 -2.86
CA GLU A 17 9.68 -11.54 -2.06
C GLU A 17 10.74 -12.60 -2.28
N SER A 18 11.98 -12.16 -2.40
CA SER A 18 13.19 -12.98 -2.42
C SER A 18 14.27 -12.17 -1.74
N GLN A 19 14.63 -12.52 -0.52
CA GLN A 19 15.53 -11.74 0.29
C GLN A 19 16.45 -12.58 1.13
N LEU A 20 17.67 -12.08 1.32
CA LEU A 20 18.57 -12.49 2.39
C LEU A 20 18.50 -11.43 3.49
N TYR A 21 18.44 -11.83 4.76
CA TYR A 21 18.50 -10.88 5.86
C TYR A 21 19.31 -11.40 7.04
N VAL A 22 19.84 -10.48 7.81
CA VAL A 22 20.41 -10.72 9.13
C VAL A 22 19.61 -9.96 10.18
N GLN A 23 19.36 -10.59 11.32
CA GLN A 23 18.57 -10.01 12.40
C GLN A 23 19.21 -10.33 13.75
N GLY A 24 19.19 -9.35 14.65
CA GLY A 24 19.75 -9.48 16.00
C GLY A 24 19.34 -8.31 16.88
N GLY A 25 20.06 -8.10 17.97
CA GLY A 25 19.85 -6.96 18.88
C GLY A 25 20.00 -5.58 18.21
N PHE A 26 20.68 -5.52 17.07
CA PHE A 26 20.81 -4.32 16.25
C PHE A 26 19.61 -4.04 15.33
N GLY A 27 18.64 -4.94 15.23
CA GLY A 27 17.52 -4.85 14.31
C GLY A 27 17.60 -5.86 13.17
N LYS A 28 16.98 -5.53 12.03
CA LYS A 28 16.89 -6.38 10.84
C LYS A 28 17.44 -5.63 9.62
N LEU A 29 18.44 -6.18 8.97
CA LEU A 29 19.01 -5.70 7.70
C LEU A 29 18.76 -6.74 6.61
N GLY A 30 18.16 -6.35 5.50
CA GLY A 30 17.81 -7.24 4.40
C GLY A 30 18.24 -6.70 3.04
N PHE A 31 18.45 -7.64 2.12
CA PHE A 31 18.88 -7.40 0.74
C PHE A 31 18.02 -8.23 -0.21
N GLY A 32 17.62 -7.68 -1.34
CA GLY A 32 16.90 -8.41 -2.38
C GLY A 32 15.63 -7.73 -2.86
N ARG A 33 14.60 -8.55 -3.14
CA ARG A 33 13.26 -8.10 -3.58
C ARG A 33 12.28 -8.15 -2.42
N PHE A 34 11.62 -7.03 -2.16
CA PHE A 34 10.58 -6.94 -1.11
C PHE A 34 9.56 -5.84 -1.40
N GLY A 35 8.47 -5.86 -0.63
CA GLY A 35 7.48 -4.79 -0.62
C GLY A 35 8.03 -3.51 0.00
N THR A 36 7.62 -2.35 -0.53
CA THR A 36 7.97 -1.04 0.02
C THR A 36 7.36 -0.82 1.41
N LEU A 37 7.74 0.25 2.09
CA LEU A 37 7.27 0.53 3.45
C LEU A 37 5.74 0.72 3.51
N SER A 38 5.13 1.23 2.43
CA SER A 38 3.67 1.44 2.31
C SER A 38 2.94 0.39 1.47
N SER A 39 3.59 -0.64 0.99
CA SER A 39 3.04 -1.58 -0.02
C SER A 39 1.77 -2.35 0.41
N GLY A 40 1.38 -2.28 1.67
CA GLY A 40 0.26 -3.06 2.21
C GLY A 40 0.48 -4.57 2.29
N ALA A 41 1.64 -5.05 1.84
CA ALA A 41 2.06 -6.45 1.94
C ALA A 41 3.58 -6.55 1.78
N GLY A 42 4.24 -7.25 2.68
CA GLY A 42 5.69 -7.42 2.64
C GLY A 42 6.31 -7.41 4.03
N SER A 43 7.54 -7.94 4.11
CA SER A 43 8.26 -8.15 5.37
C SER A 43 8.74 -6.86 6.05
N TYR A 44 8.74 -5.73 5.33
CA TYR A 44 9.17 -4.42 5.80
C TYR A 44 8.04 -3.39 5.86
N GLN A 45 6.82 -3.78 5.49
CA GLN A 45 5.67 -2.91 5.50
C GLN A 45 5.34 -2.43 6.93
N ILE A 46 5.15 -1.12 7.08
CA ILE A 46 4.80 -0.49 8.36
C ILE A 46 3.52 0.36 8.29
N LEU A 47 2.89 0.46 7.10
CA LEU A 47 1.67 1.24 6.92
C LEU A 47 0.54 0.71 7.82
N THR A 48 -0.17 1.62 8.48
CA THR A 48 -1.32 1.34 9.34
C THR A 48 -2.45 2.35 9.11
N GLY A 49 -3.51 2.31 9.90
CA GLY A 49 -4.58 3.31 9.86
C GLY A 49 -5.74 2.99 8.91
N TRP A 50 -5.81 1.77 8.37
CA TRP A 50 -6.91 1.37 7.50
C TRP A 50 -7.41 -0.05 7.80
N ALA A 51 -8.71 -0.19 8.10
CA ALA A 51 -9.30 -1.45 8.53
C ALA A 51 -9.50 -2.46 7.39
N ILE A 52 -9.88 -2.01 6.19
CA ILE A 52 -10.26 -2.88 5.07
C ILE A 52 -9.06 -3.13 4.18
N GLY A 53 -8.27 -4.14 4.49
CA GLY A 53 -7.08 -4.53 3.72
C GLY A 53 -7.40 -5.28 2.42
N THR A 54 -6.35 -5.63 1.67
CA THR A 54 -6.41 -6.31 0.37
C THR A 54 -6.88 -7.77 0.44
N GLY A 55 -7.15 -8.29 1.61
CA GLY A 55 -7.50 -9.71 1.83
C GLY A 55 -8.89 -10.15 1.35
N PHE A 56 -9.61 -9.31 0.61
CA PHE A 56 -10.95 -9.57 0.09
C PHE A 56 -10.99 -9.76 -1.43
N GLY A 57 -9.90 -10.16 -2.04
CA GLY A 57 -9.82 -10.29 -3.49
C GLY A 57 -9.82 -8.97 -4.27
N LEU A 58 -9.66 -7.85 -3.56
CA LEU A 58 -9.87 -6.49 -4.04
C LEU A 58 -8.56 -5.71 -4.17
N SER A 59 -7.55 -6.27 -4.79
CA SER A 59 -6.26 -5.60 -4.92
C SER A 59 -6.35 -4.22 -5.59
N SER A 60 -7.36 -4.00 -6.42
CA SER A 60 -7.55 -2.74 -7.13
C SER A 60 -8.29 -1.67 -6.32
N TRP A 61 -9.22 -2.06 -5.44
CA TRP A 61 -10.07 -1.13 -4.72
C TRP A 61 -9.38 -0.36 -3.60
N THR A 62 -8.55 -1.06 -2.83
CA THR A 62 -7.87 -0.49 -1.68
C THR A 62 -6.53 0.16 -2.02
N SER A 63 -5.87 -0.31 -3.08
CA SER A 63 -4.56 0.18 -3.47
C SER A 63 -4.59 1.35 -4.44
N LYS A 64 -5.74 1.65 -5.08
CA LYS A 64 -5.80 2.64 -6.15
C LYS A 64 -6.44 3.98 -5.78
N ILE A 65 -6.99 4.12 -4.57
CA ILE A 65 -7.30 5.44 -4.02
C ILE A 65 -6.07 5.95 -3.30
N GLY A 66 -5.15 6.49 -4.05
CA GLY A 66 -3.88 7.01 -3.55
C GLY A 66 -2.69 6.42 -4.29
N THR A 67 -1.52 6.99 -4.08
CA THR A 67 -0.26 6.52 -4.63
C THR A 67 0.23 5.32 -3.83
N SER A 68 0.62 4.25 -4.51
CA SER A 68 1.19 3.06 -3.89
C SER A 68 2.44 2.62 -4.64
N PHE A 69 3.53 2.51 -3.92
CA PHE A 69 4.75 1.87 -4.40
C PHE A 69 4.69 0.40 -4.02
N SER A 70 4.76 -0.51 -4.99
CA SER A 70 4.44 -1.92 -4.73
C SER A 70 5.62 -2.74 -4.21
N ARG A 71 6.54 -3.06 -5.08
CA ARG A 71 7.74 -3.86 -4.78
C ARG A 71 8.94 -3.30 -5.49
N VAL A 72 10.10 -3.48 -4.85
CA VAL A 72 11.39 -3.06 -5.38
C VAL A 72 12.33 -4.24 -5.48
N ASP A 73 13.15 -4.24 -6.53
CA ASP A 73 14.27 -5.15 -6.75
C ASP A 73 15.57 -4.49 -6.30
N ASN A 74 16.63 -5.26 -6.15
CA ASN A 74 17.98 -4.76 -5.82
C ASN A 74 17.96 -3.80 -4.62
N GLY A 75 17.16 -4.16 -3.62
CA GLY A 75 16.89 -3.33 -2.47
C GLY A 75 17.75 -3.65 -1.27
N VAL A 76 17.97 -2.62 -0.44
CA VAL A 76 18.50 -2.72 0.92
C VAL A 76 17.45 -2.12 1.85
N ALA A 77 17.12 -2.84 2.91
CA ALA A 77 16.17 -2.38 3.92
C ALA A 77 16.72 -2.61 5.33
N TYR A 78 16.52 -1.64 6.19
CA TYR A 78 16.86 -1.72 7.59
C TYR A 78 15.70 -1.33 8.48
N GLN A 79 15.49 -2.11 9.53
CA GLN A 79 14.54 -1.80 10.61
C GLN A 79 15.27 -1.88 11.94
N THR A 80 15.15 -0.85 12.76
CA THR A 80 15.71 -0.84 14.11
C THR A 80 15.00 -1.86 15.00
N PRO A 81 15.59 -2.24 16.14
CA PRO A 81 14.81 -2.80 17.24
C PRO A 81 13.69 -1.84 17.65
N SER A 82 12.68 -2.34 18.35
CA SER A 82 11.68 -1.48 18.97
C SER A 82 12.21 -0.86 20.25
N PHE A 83 12.14 0.47 20.35
CA PHE A 83 12.52 1.25 21.53
C PHE A 83 11.24 1.84 22.16
N ASN A 84 10.76 1.25 23.23
CA ASN A 84 9.51 1.67 23.86
C ASN A 84 8.32 1.78 22.88
N GLY A 85 8.21 0.85 21.95
CA GLY A 85 7.17 0.82 20.92
C GLY A 85 7.54 1.55 19.63
N LEU A 86 8.58 2.39 19.60
CA LEU A 86 9.04 3.06 18.37
C LEU A 86 10.02 2.18 17.59
N GLN A 87 9.74 1.97 16.30
CA GLN A 87 10.63 1.32 15.34
C GLN A 87 10.83 2.25 14.14
N LEU A 88 12.10 2.43 13.74
CA LEU A 88 12.45 3.18 12.53
C LEU A 88 12.78 2.22 11.39
N SER A 89 12.48 2.64 10.17
CA SER A 89 12.75 1.86 8.96
C SER A 89 13.37 2.77 7.89
N ALA A 90 14.33 2.24 7.16
CA ALA A 90 14.91 2.87 5.98
C ALA A 90 15.02 1.84 4.86
N MET A 91 14.75 2.26 3.62
CA MET A 91 14.80 1.38 2.46
C MET A 91 15.31 2.15 1.25
N TYR A 92 16.17 1.49 0.49
CA TYR A 92 16.69 1.97 -0.78
C TYR A 92 16.62 0.85 -1.82
N SER A 93 16.35 1.20 -3.08
CA SER A 93 16.46 0.28 -4.20
C SER A 93 17.17 0.95 -5.37
N ASN A 94 18.06 0.20 -6.00
CA ASN A 94 18.78 0.60 -7.20
C ASN A 94 18.09 0.10 -8.47
N GLY A 95 16.80 0.14 -8.51
CA GLY A 95 16.08 -0.18 -9.72
C GLY A 95 15.04 -1.27 -9.56
N THR A 96 14.01 -1.08 -10.32
CA THR A 96 12.85 -1.97 -10.40
C THR A 96 12.88 -2.82 -11.69
N LYS A 97 13.88 -2.61 -12.57
CA LYS A 97 14.13 -3.34 -13.80
C LYS A 97 15.49 -4.05 -13.75
N GLY A 98 15.78 -4.88 -14.74
CA GLY A 98 17.00 -5.71 -14.77
C GLY A 98 18.33 -4.95 -14.70
N ASP A 99 19.40 -5.68 -14.43
CA ASP A 99 20.75 -5.15 -14.14
C ASP A 99 21.52 -4.66 -15.38
N ASP A 100 20.89 -4.64 -16.55
CA ASP A 100 21.54 -4.31 -17.82
C ASP A 100 21.76 -2.79 -18.02
N GLU A 101 21.16 -1.97 -17.16
CA GLU A 101 21.28 -0.51 -17.25
C GLU A 101 22.34 0.04 -16.28
N LYS A 102 23.03 1.09 -16.70
CA LYS A 102 23.93 1.82 -15.80
C LYS A 102 23.17 2.32 -14.58
N TRP A 103 23.77 2.25 -13.41
CA TRP A 103 23.20 2.69 -12.13
C TRP A 103 22.47 4.06 -12.23
N SER A 104 23.07 5.02 -12.91
CA SER A 104 22.49 6.37 -13.09
C SER A 104 21.24 6.42 -14.00
N LYS A 105 20.91 5.34 -14.69
CA LYS A 105 19.73 5.23 -15.57
C LYS A 105 18.61 4.38 -14.97
N ASN A 106 18.86 3.71 -13.85
CA ASN A 106 17.84 2.93 -13.14
C ASN A 106 16.86 3.85 -12.40
N ASN A 107 15.67 3.35 -12.19
CA ASN A 107 14.73 3.98 -11.27
C ASN A 107 15.20 3.70 -9.85
N HIS A 108 15.27 4.73 -9.02
CA HIS A 108 15.65 4.60 -7.62
C HIS A 108 14.43 4.76 -6.73
N TYR A 109 14.34 3.93 -5.70
CA TYR A 109 13.36 4.09 -4.64
C TYR A 109 14.05 4.44 -3.34
N TYR A 110 13.48 5.36 -2.60
CA TYR A 110 13.88 5.79 -1.28
C TYR A 110 12.68 5.74 -0.35
N GLY A 111 12.83 5.14 0.81
CA GLY A 111 11.80 5.09 1.83
C GLY A 111 12.40 5.28 3.22
N ILE A 112 11.80 6.14 4.02
CA ILE A 112 12.05 6.24 5.46
C ILE A 112 10.71 6.25 6.18
N GLY A 113 10.67 5.68 7.37
CA GLY A 113 9.45 5.67 8.14
C GLY A 113 9.67 5.31 9.60
N ALA A 114 8.65 5.66 10.38
CA ALA A 114 8.54 5.34 11.79
C ALA A 114 7.23 4.61 12.04
N LYS A 115 7.27 3.56 12.82
CA LYS A 115 6.11 2.86 13.38
C LYS A 115 6.17 2.98 14.89
N TYR A 116 5.04 3.34 15.48
CA TYR A 116 4.86 3.31 16.93
C TYR A 116 3.75 2.32 17.27
N GLU A 117 4.02 1.43 18.19
CA GLU A 117 3.05 0.44 18.66
C GLU A 117 3.27 0.19 20.14
N ALA A 118 2.44 0.81 20.98
CA ALA A 118 2.47 0.65 22.41
C ALA A 118 1.07 0.86 23.02
N ASN A 119 0.72 0.06 24.01
CA ASN A 119 -0.59 0.06 24.67
C ASN A 119 -1.74 -0.07 23.65
N ALA A 120 -2.62 0.94 23.63
CA ALA A 120 -3.77 0.99 22.73
C ALA A 120 -3.46 1.67 21.39
N ILE A 121 -2.29 2.25 21.22
CA ILE A 121 -1.94 3.08 20.06
C ILE A 121 -1.08 2.30 19.09
N LYS A 122 -1.44 2.40 17.79
CA LYS A 122 -0.57 2.04 16.68
C LYS A 122 -0.58 3.17 15.66
N SER A 123 0.59 3.61 15.23
CA SER A 123 0.73 4.71 14.28
C SER A 123 1.91 4.46 13.35
N SER A 124 1.85 5.04 12.16
CA SER A 124 2.96 5.06 11.21
C SER A 124 3.07 6.40 10.50
N LEU A 125 4.30 6.79 10.22
CA LEU A 125 4.62 7.91 9.34
C LEU A 125 5.68 7.43 8.36
N ILE A 126 5.41 7.57 7.05
CA ILE A 126 6.26 7.05 5.99
C ILE A 126 6.45 8.15 4.95
N PHE A 127 7.70 8.41 4.58
CA PHE A 127 8.05 9.18 3.39
C PHE A 127 8.67 8.24 2.37
N GLU A 128 8.20 8.33 1.13
CA GLU A 128 8.70 7.53 0.01
C GLU A 128 8.89 8.41 -1.22
N ALA A 129 9.93 8.10 -2.00
CA ALA A 129 10.19 8.73 -3.28
C ALA A 129 10.63 7.69 -4.30
N VAL A 130 10.17 7.85 -5.54
CA VAL A 130 10.66 7.09 -6.70
C VAL A 130 11.22 8.08 -7.73
N ASP A 131 12.52 8.03 -7.93
CA ASP A 131 13.18 8.78 -9.01
C ASP A 131 13.10 7.96 -10.29
N ASN A 132 12.12 8.30 -11.13
CA ASN A 132 11.88 7.61 -12.38
C ASN A 132 12.82 8.13 -13.47
N LYS A 133 13.74 7.30 -13.90
CA LYS A 133 14.71 7.58 -14.98
C LYS A 133 14.35 6.88 -16.30
N ASP A 134 13.25 6.13 -16.31
CA ASP A 134 12.84 5.37 -17.48
C ASP A 134 12.45 6.29 -18.64
N THR A 135 13.25 6.24 -19.68
CA THR A 135 13.12 7.05 -20.90
C THR A 135 12.64 6.23 -22.10
N ALA A 136 12.18 5.02 -21.88
CA ALA A 136 11.61 4.20 -22.95
C ALA A 136 10.22 4.72 -23.33
N GLY A 137 10.18 5.77 -24.10
CA GLY A 137 8.97 6.43 -24.60
C GLY A 137 9.14 7.95 -24.65
N THR A 138 8.20 8.62 -25.29
CA THR A 138 8.17 10.08 -25.47
C THR A 138 7.87 10.87 -24.18
N GLU A 139 7.47 10.19 -23.10
CA GLU A 139 7.20 10.80 -21.82
C GLU A 139 8.22 10.34 -20.78
N LYS A 140 9.02 11.29 -20.27
CA LYS A 140 9.83 11.06 -19.08
C LYS A 140 8.89 10.83 -17.89
N LYS A 141 8.96 9.66 -17.30
CA LYS A 141 8.32 9.45 -15.99
C LYS A 141 9.03 10.32 -14.97
N LYS A 142 8.28 11.20 -14.36
CA LYS A 142 8.80 12.15 -13.37
C LYS A 142 8.92 11.52 -12.00
N THR A 143 9.71 12.15 -11.14
CA THR A 143 9.85 11.74 -9.75
C THR A 143 8.52 11.79 -9.03
N GLN A 144 8.23 10.77 -8.25
CA GLN A 144 7.03 10.65 -7.43
C GLN A 144 7.41 10.66 -5.96
N TYR A 145 6.62 11.34 -5.16
CA TYR A 145 6.76 11.43 -3.71
C TYR A 145 5.46 11.03 -3.03
N ALA A 146 5.55 10.43 -1.86
CA ALA A 146 4.39 10.21 -1.00
C ALA A 146 4.76 10.34 0.48
N ILE A 147 3.87 10.95 1.25
CA ILE A 147 3.87 10.92 2.70
C ILE A 147 2.61 10.18 3.12
N ASN A 148 2.77 9.14 3.91
CA ASN A 148 1.66 8.37 4.47
C ASN A 148 1.69 8.49 5.99
N PHE A 149 0.54 8.82 6.56
CA PHE A 149 0.31 8.79 8.00
C PHE A 149 -0.85 7.86 8.31
N GLY A 150 -0.68 6.99 9.30
CA GLY A 150 -1.70 6.11 9.79
C GLY A 150 -1.79 6.14 11.31
N PHE A 151 -3.00 6.04 11.84
CA PHE A 151 -3.27 6.01 13.27
C PHE A 151 -4.40 5.04 13.60
N GLU A 152 -4.22 4.24 14.65
CA GLU A 152 -5.19 3.30 15.20
C GLU A 152 -5.23 3.45 16.72
N TYR A 153 -6.43 3.41 17.29
CA TYR A 153 -6.62 3.42 18.74
C TYR A 153 -7.53 2.27 19.18
N ASN A 154 -6.98 1.31 19.92
CA ASN A 154 -7.73 0.14 20.37
C ASN A 154 -8.49 0.46 21.65
N LEU A 155 -9.81 0.57 21.55
CA LEU A 155 -10.75 0.75 22.66
C LEU A 155 -11.32 -0.58 23.20
N GLY A 156 -10.71 -1.70 22.84
CA GLY A 156 -11.21 -3.04 23.16
C GLY A 156 -12.16 -3.56 22.08
N THR A 157 -13.45 -3.26 22.19
CA THR A 157 -14.46 -3.71 21.20
C THR A 157 -14.35 -2.98 19.86
N VAL A 158 -13.95 -1.70 19.87
CA VAL A 158 -13.84 -0.86 18.68
C VAL A 158 -12.40 -0.38 18.53
N THR A 159 -11.88 -0.41 17.30
CA THR A 159 -10.61 0.19 16.94
C THR A 159 -10.84 1.18 15.81
N PRO A 160 -11.10 2.47 16.10
CA PRO A 160 -11.13 3.53 15.11
C PRO A 160 -9.73 3.73 14.50
N MET A 161 -9.71 4.07 13.20
CA MET A 161 -8.50 4.25 12.42
C MET A 161 -8.61 5.46 11.52
N PHE A 162 -7.50 6.15 11.36
CA PHE A 162 -7.34 7.28 10.46
C PHE A 162 -6.15 7.06 9.55
N ALA A 163 -6.29 7.39 8.28
CA ALA A 163 -5.22 7.39 7.29
C ALA A 163 -5.19 8.73 6.54
N TYR A 164 -4.00 9.22 6.30
CA TYR A 164 -3.76 10.37 5.44
C TYR A 164 -2.63 10.05 4.47
N GLN A 165 -2.76 10.49 3.21
CA GLN A 165 -1.69 10.48 2.24
C GLN A 165 -1.63 11.82 1.51
N TRP A 166 -0.45 12.39 1.43
CA TRP A 166 -0.09 13.37 0.43
C TRP A 166 0.79 12.69 -0.61
N ALA A 167 0.50 12.91 -1.89
CA ALA A 167 1.31 12.41 -2.99
C ALA A 167 1.50 13.49 -4.04
N HIS A 168 2.70 13.51 -4.62
CA HIS A 168 3.10 14.46 -5.64
C HIS A 168 3.92 13.73 -6.71
N GLN A 169 3.59 13.96 -7.97
CA GLN A 169 4.38 13.59 -9.12
C GLN A 169 4.74 14.87 -9.88
N ASP A 170 6.03 15.07 -10.16
CA ASP A 170 6.49 16.19 -10.94
C ASP A 170 5.83 16.17 -12.33
N GLU A 171 5.28 17.30 -12.77
CA GLU A 171 4.50 17.42 -14.03
C GLU A 171 3.35 16.37 -14.11
N GLY A 172 2.69 16.11 -13.03
CA GLY A 172 1.63 15.12 -12.92
C GLY A 172 0.72 15.36 -11.73
N LYS A 173 0.20 14.28 -11.17
CA LYS A 173 -0.82 14.35 -10.12
C LYS A 173 -0.27 14.84 -8.78
N LYS A 174 -1.00 15.77 -8.17
CA LYS A 174 -0.81 16.24 -6.79
C LYS A 174 -2.08 15.94 -6.01
N THR A 175 -2.02 15.02 -5.06
CA THR A 175 -3.22 14.52 -4.41
C THR A 175 -3.10 14.49 -2.90
N ASN A 176 -4.24 14.66 -2.25
CA ASN A 176 -4.43 14.41 -0.83
C ASN A 176 -5.52 13.33 -0.69
N MET A 177 -5.32 12.39 0.21
CA MET A 177 -6.30 11.37 0.55
C MET A 177 -6.51 11.33 2.05
N PHE A 178 -7.77 11.27 2.47
CA PHE A 178 -8.18 11.01 3.84
C PHE A 178 -8.97 9.72 3.92
N GLY A 179 -8.71 8.93 4.95
CA GLY A 179 -9.43 7.71 5.24
C GLY A 179 -9.86 7.64 6.70
N LEU A 180 -11.12 7.29 6.92
CA LEU A 180 -11.67 6.95 8.22
C LEU A 180 -12.20 5.53 8.17
N SER A 181 -11.80 4.71 9.13
CA SER A 181 -12.28 3.35 9.22
C SER A 181 -12.33 2.86 10.66
N ALA A 182 -12.99 1.74 10.86
CA ALA A 182 -13.03 1.10 12.16
C ALA A 182 -13.09 -0.43 12.01
N LYS A 183 -12.49 -1.11 12.97
CA LYS A 183 -12.74 -2.51 13.26
C LYS A 183 -13.60 -2.62 14.51
N VAL A 184 -14.64 -3.42 14.46
CA VAL A 184 -15.58 -3.66 15.56
C VAL A 184 -15.70 -5.15 15.81
N ALA A 185 -15.34 -5.60 17.00
CA ALA A 185 -15.56 -6.98 17.42
C ALA A 185 -17.05 -7.19 17.75
N VAL A 186 -17.74 -7.99 16.93
CA VAL A 186 -19.19 -8.22 17.05
C VAL A 186 -19.57 -9.58 16.47
N GLY A 187 -20.55 -10.25 17.09
CA GLY A 187 -21.12 -11.50 16.58
C GLY A 187 -20.13 -12.66 16.44
N GLY A 188 -19.08 -12.70 17.29
CA GLY A 188 -18.03 -13.71 17.22
C GLY A 188 -16.98 -13.50 16.12
N GLY A 189 -17.05 -12.37 15.42
CA GLY A 189 -16.10 -11.99 14.38
C GLY A 189 -15.75 -10.51 14.43
N ASP A 190 -15.14 -10.01 13.34
CA ASP A 190 -14.75 -8.62 13.17
C ASP A 190 -15.53 -7.97 12.01
N ALA A 191 -16.33 -6.95 12.31
CA ALA A 191 -16.87 -6.05 11.31
C ALA A 191 -15.85 -4.94 11.01
N LEU A 192 -15.62 -4.66 9.72
CA LEU A 192 -14.73 -3.61 9.24
C LEU A 192 -15.57 -2.63 8.41
N VAL A 193 -15.44 -1.34 8.69
CA VAL A 193 -16.12 -0.30 7.92
C VAL A 193 -15.11 0.79 7.57
N GLY A 194 -15.31 1.47 6.45
CA GLY A 194 -14.42 2.58 6.11
C GLY A 194 -14.87 3.36 4.89
N ALA A 195 -14.46 4.63 4.87
CA ALA A 195 -14.61 5.53 3.75
C ALA A 195 -13.32 6.29 3.50
N ARG A 196 -12.98 6.52 2.22
CA ARG A 196 -11.84 7.33 1.79
C ARG A 196 -12.28 8.34 0.77
N TYR A 197 -11.62 9.48 0.80
CA TYR A 197 -11.77 10.55 -0.16
C TYR A 197 -10.41 11.06 -0.60
N LEU A 198 -10.20 11.11 -1.91
CA LEU A 198 -9.01 11.63 -2.56
C LEU A 198 -9.40 12.83 -3.42
N PHE A 199 -8.60 13.88 -3.37
CA PHE A 199 -8.75 15.05 -4.21
C PHE A 199 -7.39 15.64 -4.56
N GLY A 200 -7.34 16.37 -5.65
CA GLY A 200 -6.12 17.02 -6.11
C GLY A 200 -6.24 17.51 -7.54
N ASP A 201 -5.08 17.76 -8.11
CA ASP A 201 -4.92 18.27 -9.46
C ASP A 201 -3.99 17.36 -10.27
N ASP A 202 -4.13 17.39 -11.60
CA ASP A 202 -3.23 16.71 -12.53
C ASP A 202 -2.62 17.77 -13.47
N ASP A 203 -1.38 18.13 -13.20
CA ASP A 203 -0.62 19.13 -13.99
C ASP A 203 0.08 18.50 -15.22
N ALA A 204 -0.29 17.27 -15.61
CA ALA A 204 0.30 16.65 -16.79
C ALA A 204 -0.09 17.44 -18.06
N PRO A 205 0.85 17.70 -18.99
CA PRO A 205 0.56 18.43 -20.22
C PRO A 205 -0.52 17.78 -21.10
N THR A 206 -0.78 16.50 -20.90
CA THR A 206 -1.78 15.70 -21.62
C THR A 206 -3.09 15.55 -20.86
N ALA A 207 -3.21 16.12 -19.65
CA ALA A 207 -4.44 16.04 -18.88
C ALA A 207 -5.59 16.77 -19.56
N THR A 208 -6.69 16.08 -19.79
CA THR A 208 -7.93 16.66 -20.34
C THR A 208 -8.80 17.33 -19.29
N ASP A 209 -8.57 17.02 -18.04
CA ASP A 209 -9.23 17.60 -16.85
C ASP A 209 -8.19 17.61 -15.71
N ASP A 210 -7.90 18.77 -15.20
CA ASP A 210 -6.91 19.02 -14.15
C ASP A 210 -7.42 18.65 -12.75
N LYS A 211 -8.71 18.33 -12.58
CA LYS A 211 -9.28 17.97 -11.27
C LYS A 211 -9.39 16.47 -11.07
N VAL A 212 -8.70 15.99 -10.06
CA VAL A 212 -8.72 14.58 -9.65
C VAL A 212 -9.54 14.43 -8.38
N ARG A 213 -10.56 13.58 -8.41
CA ARG A 213 -11.39 13.22 -7.27
C ARG A 213 -11.76 11.76 -7.31
N SER A 214 -11.66 11.09 -6.17
CA SER A 214 -12.09 9.70 -6.02
C SER A 214 -12.54 9.46 -4.58
N TRP A 215 -13.54 8.61 -4.41
CA TRP A 215 -13.98 8.20 -3.08
C TRP A 215 -14.44 6.74 -3.08
N ASN A 216 -14.37 6.12 -1.95
CA ASN A 216 -14.97 4.82 -1.73
C ASN A 216 -15.55 4.70 -0.32
N ILE A 217 -16.53 3.82 -0.20
CA ILE A 217 -17.07 3.36 1.06
C ILE A 217 -17.18 1.84 1.00
N GLY A 218 -16.92 1.17 2.12
CA GLY A 218 -17.03 -0.27 2.18
C GLY A 218 -17.26 -0.80 3.59
N ALA A 219 -17.83 -1.99 3.62
CA ALA A 219 -17.98 -2.77 4.84
C ALA A 219 -17.57 -4.22 4.58
N ALA A 220 -16.95 -4.83 5.57
CA ALA A 220 -16.54 -6.22 5.53
C ALA A 220 -16.85 -6.93 6.85
N TYR A 221 -16.96 -8.24 6.78
CA TYR A 221 -17.06 -9.08 7.97
C TYR A 221 -16.13 -10.28 7.86
N ILE A 222 -15.41 -10.55 8.94
CA ILE A 222 -14.49 -11.68 9.04
C ILE A 222 -14.98 -12.55 10.20
N TYR A 223 -15.42 -13.76 9.90
CA TYR A 223 -15.87 -14.71 10.89
C TYR A 223 -14.86 -15.86 11.04
N PRO A 224 -14.19 -16.00 12.19
CA PRO A 224 -13.24 -17.10 12.42
C PRO A 224 -13.99 -18.41 12.65
N LEU A 225 -13.75 -19.41 11.80
CA LEU A 225 -14.21 -20.79 11.99
C LEU A 225 -13.23 -21.59 12.85
N SER A 226 -11.95 -21.26 12.77
CA SER A 226 -10.86 -21.83 13.56
C SER A 226 -9.67 -20.89 13.61
N LYS A 227 -8.60 -21.27 14.33
CA LYS A 227 -7.32 -20.51 14.34
C LYS A 227 -6.71 -20.33 12.93
N ARG A 228 -7.05 -21.20 11.99
CA ARG A 228 -6.49 -21.21 10.61
C ARG A 228 -7.51 -20.90 9.54
N THR A 229 -8.80 -20.87 9.85
CA THR A 229 -9.87 -20.74 8.84
C THR A 229 -10.81 -19.61 9.20
N ALA A 230 -11.10 -18.72 8.26
CA ALA A 230 -12.08 -17.66 8.42
C ALA A 230 -12.93 -17.49 7.16
N LEU A 231 -14.21 -17.24 7.34
CA LEU A 231 -15.09 -16.74 6.29
C LEU A 231 -14.94 -15.24 6.20
N LYS A 232 -15.06 -14.70 4.98
CA LYS A 232 -14.94 -13.28 4.70
C LYS A 232 -16.03 -12.85 3.74
N ALA A 233 -16.65 -11.72 4.05
CA ALA A 233 -17.57 -11.04 3.15
C ALA A 233 -17.18 -9.57 3.06
N TYR A 234 -17.42 -8.96 1.91
CA TYR A 234 -17.21 -7.53 1.68
C TYR A 234 -18.27 -6.99 0.72
N ALA A 235 -18.71 -5.78 0.98
CA ALA A 235 -19.49 -4.97 0.07
C ALA A 235 -18.94 -3.54 0.07
N GLY A 236 -18.88 -2.93 -1.11
CA GLY A 236 -18.39 -1.55 -1.22
C GLY A 236 -18.72 -0.93 -2.55
N TYR A 237 -18.60 0.40 -2.58
CA TYR A 237 -18.79 1.23 -3.76
C TYR A 237 -17.67 2.27 -3.87
N ALA A 238 -17.28 2.58 -5.11
CA ALA A 238 -16.38 3.68 -5.41
C ALA A 238 -16.88 4.50 -6.58
N ASP A 239 -16.47 5.76 -6.62
CA ASP A 239 -16.65 6.62 -7.78
C ASP A 239 -15.47 7.59 -7.93
N SER A 240 -15.22 8.06 -9.16
CA SER A 240 -14.10 8.92 -9.49
C SER A 240 -14.49 9.96 -10.51
N SER A 241 -13.76 11.08 -10.56
CA SER A 241 -13.91 12.11 -11.60
C SER A 241 -13.60 11.53 -12.99
N LYS A 242 -14.11 12.22 -14.01
CA LYS A 242 -13.98 11.82 -15.42
C LYS A 242 -12.52 11.64 -15.84
N ALA A 243 -11.65 12.56 -15.46
CA ALA A 243 -10.22 12.49 -15.77
C ALA A 243 -9.56 11.19 -15.27
N TRP A 244 -9.94 10.74 -14.08
CA TRP A 244 -9.42 9.48 -13.55
C TRP A 244 -10.03 8.25 -14.21
N LYS A 245 -11.28 8.33 -14.66
CA LYS A 245 -11.95 7.24 -15.39
C LYS A 245 -11.36 7.01 -16.78
N GLU A 246 -10.88 8.06 -17.43
CA GLU A 246 -10.40 7.99 -18.81
C GLU A 246 -8.93 7.59 -18.93
N THR A 247 -8.10 7.89 -17.96
CA THR A 247 -6.64 7.62 -18.01
C THR A 247 -6.22 6.25 -17.50
N GLU A 248 -7.10 5.56 -16.81
CA GLU A 248 -6.81 4.25 -16.24
C GLU A 248 -7.83 3.24 -16.78
N ASP A 249 -7.38 2.17 -17.39
CA ASP A 249 -8.18 0.98 -17.75
C ASP A 249 -8.88 0.34 -16.52
N VAL A 250 -8.94 1.05 -15.42
CA VAL A 250 -9.48 0.61 -14.16
C VAL A 250 -10.72 1.39 -13.84
N VAL A 251 -11.82 0.69 -13.83
CA VAL A 251 -13.12 1.22 -13.46
C VAL A 251 -13.13 1.59 -11.98
N TYR A 252 -12.92 2.88 -11.69
CA TYR A 252 -13.12 3.46 -10.35
C TYR A 252 -14.57 3.92 -10.14
N ASN A 253 -15.50 3.23 -10.74
CA ASN A 253 -16.91 3.53 -10.66
C ASN A 253 -17.65 2.19 -10.60
N GLY A 254 -18.24 1.89 -9.49
CA GLY A 254 -19.04 0.71 -9.33
C GLY A 254 -19.06 0.13 -7.93
N TYR A 255 -19.86 -0.90 -7.79
CA TYR A 255 -19.96 -1.69 -6.57
C TYR A 255 -19.12 -2.97 -6.69
N GLN A 256 -18.73 -3.49 -5.55
CA GLN A 256 -18.04 -4.76 -5.46
C GLN A 256 -18.58 -5.58 -4.29
N LEU A 257 -18.87 -6.85 -4.57
CA LEU A 257 -19.26 -7.85 -3.59
C LEU A 257 -18.23 -8.96 -3.58
N TYR A 258 -17.87 -9.41 -2.42
CA TYR A 258 -16.95 -10.53 -2.24
C TYR A 258 -17.42 -11.42 -1.10
N VAL A 259 -17.42 -12.74 -1.32
CA VAL A 259 -17.55 -13.77 -0.29
C VAL A 259 -16.45 -14.79 -0.53
N GLY A 260 -15.76 -15.18 0.51
CA GLY A 260 -14.68 -16.14 0.39
C GLY A 260 -14.26 -16.74 1.72
N MET A 261 -13.39 -17.72 1.63
CA MET A 261 -12.77 -18.39 2.77
C MET A 261 -11.25 -18.20 2.71
N ARG A 262 -10.65 -17.90 3.85
CA ARG A 262 -9.20 -17.95 4.03
C ARG A 262 -8.85 -19.16 4.88
N HIS A 263 -7.90 -19.97 4.40
CA HIS A 263 -7.25 -21.01 5.19
C HIS A 263 -5.73 -20.80 5.19
N SER A 264 -5.11 -20.94 6.36
CA SER A 264 -3.64 -20.88 6.50
C SER A 264 -3.14 -22.28 6.86
N PHE A 265 -2.19 -22.77 6.11
CA PHE A 265 -1.55 -24.07 6.29
C PHE A 265 -0.44 -24.02 7.34
#